data_2eb6f93079771ef069bb80618c4ad44d
#
_entry.id   2eb6f93079771ef069bb80618c4ad44d
#
_cell.length_a   1.000
_cell.length_b   1.000
_cell.length_c   1.000
_cell.angle_alpha   90.00
_cell.angle_beta   90.00
_cell.angle_gamma   90.00
#
_symmetry.space_group_name_H-M   'P 1'
#
loop_
_entity.id
_entity.type
_entity.pdbx_description
1 polymer ?
#
loop_
_entity_poly.entity_id
_entity_poly.type
_entity_poly.pdbx_seq_one_letter_code
_entity_poly.pdbx_strand_id
1 'polypeptide(L)'
;ASSLFTDYALKARFVWMPDGTTATYNGDENNLELPVGAVLIKNFYYNNVQPSNTTRIIETRLMIRKSEGWIFAEYVWNNEQTEAFLQTGGSLTSITWLNQNGVSQTVSNYRIPSEVECLTCHKQEVNPIPIGIKPQNLNTIYNYQTGMQNQLAKWIEMGYLQDNLPNTIASAVDYNDTSKSLDLRVRSYLDINCAHCHSEMGHCNYRDIRLDFVDTTIPANLGICVPPVQPVDGATSIVEPGNPARSALHGRMNTNEANLMMPLVGRSVIHEEGVQLIQDWINSLNGCN
;
A
#
# COMPACT_ATOMS: atom_id res chain seq x y z
N ALA A 1 6.77 -1.79 8.66
CA ALA A 1 5.83 -2.59 7.87
C ALA A 1 6.12 -2.44 6.37
N SER A 2 5.59 -3.34 5.57
CA SER A 2 5.67 -3.30 4.10
C SER A 2 5.15 -1.99 3.53
N SER A 3 5.75 -1.50 2.47
CA SER A 3 5.29 -0.29 1.79
C SER A 3 4.37 -0.63 0.60
N LEU A 4 3.36 0.22 0.37
CA LEU A 4 2.57 0.17 -0.86
C LEU A 4 3.48 0.42 -2.06
N PHE A 5 3.46 -0.48 -3.04
CA PHE A 5 4.19 -0.30 -4.31
C PHE A 5 3.51 0.77 -5.19
N THR A 6 4.30 1.63 -5.80
CA THR A 6 3.88 2.63 -6.77
C THR A 6 5.09 2.95 -7.64
N ASP A 7 5.32 2.17 -8.70
CA ASP A 7 6.35 2.40 -9.71
C ASP A 7 7.74 2.75 -9.13
N TYR A 8 8.14 2.10 -8.03
CA TYR A 8 9.39 2.35 -7.28
C TYR A 8 9.53 3.75 -6.66
N ALA A 9 8.50 4.60 -6.71
CA ALA A 9 8.54 5.87 -6.00
C ALA A 9 8.72 5.64 -4.50
N LEU A 10 9.62 6.39 -3.88
CA LEU A 10 9.78 6.47 -2.44
C LEU A 10 8.63 7.29 -1.84
N LYS A 11 8.35 7.09 -0.56
CA LYS A 11 7.23 7.76 0.12
C LYS A 11 7.68 8.35 1.46
N ALA A 12 7.44 9.65 1.64
CA ALA A 12 7.46 10.29 2.94
C ALA A 12 6.01 10.54 3.39
N ARG A 13 5.72 10.23 4.66
CA ARG A 13 4.37 10.32 5.23
C ARG A 13 4.39 11.15 6.49
N PHE A 14 3.39 12.02 6.59
CA PHE A 14 3.22 12.88 7.76
C PHE A 14 1.76 12.86 8.18
N VAL A 15 1.52 13.13 9.45
CA VAL A 15 0.19 13.36 10.02
C VAL A 15 0.21 14.70 10.74
N TRP A 16 -0.86 15.45 10.54
CA TRP A 16 -1.15 16.64 11.31
C TRP A 16 -2.55 16.52 11.92
N MET A 17 -2.70 16.96 13.14
CA MET A 17 -3.99 17.01 13.83
C MET A 17 -4.14 18.36 14.53
N PRO A 18 -5.38 18.88 14.69
CA PRO A 18 -5.61 20.10 15.46
C PRO A 18 -5.15 19.95 16.91
N ASP A 19 -4.64 21.02 17.48
CA ASP A 19 -4.17 21.06 18.86
C ASP A 19 -5.24 20.56 19.84
N GLY A 20 -4.83 19.76 20.81
CA GLY A 20 -5.72 19.19 21.83
C GLY A 20 -6.62 18.06 21.35
N THR A 21 -6.43 17.56 20.11
CA THR A 21 -7.14 16.39 19.60
C THR A 21 -6.23 15.17 19.53
N THR A 22 -6.83 13.98 19.61
CA THR A 22 -6.10 12.71 19.56
C THR A 22 -6.81 11.73 18.64
N ALA A 23 -6.06 10.82 18.03
CA ALA A 23 -6.60 9.64 17.37
C ALA A 23 -7.04 8.60 18.41
N THR A 24 -7.98 7.73 18.03
CA THR A 24 -8.45 6.60 18.85
C THR A 24 -8.19 5.28 18.16
N TYR A 25 -7.89 4.26 18.99
CA TYR A 25 -7.77 2.87 18.55
C TYR A 25 -9.16 2.28 18.26
N ASN A 26 -9.28 1.53 17.17
CA ASN A 26 -10.53 0.90 16.72
C ASN A 26 -10.30 -0.52 16.16
N GLY A 27 -9.39 -1.27 16.77
CA GLY A 27 -8.98 -2.61 16.29
C GLY A 27 -7.66 -2.58 15.53
N ASP A 28 -6.94 -3.70 15.52
CA ASP A 28 -5.60 -3.82 14.92
C ASP A 28 -5.62 -3.64 13.40
N GLU A 29 -6.68 -4.15 12.77
CA GLU A 29 -6.91 -4.17 11.32
C GLU A 29 -7.61 -2.93 10.77
N ASN A 30 -8.22 -2.14 11.66
CA ASN A 30 -8.94 -0.94 11.26
C ASN A 30 -8.02 0.29 11.28
N ASN A 31 -8.35 1.28 10.46
CA ASN A 31 -7.66 2.56 10.55
C ASN A 31 -7.90 3.19 11.92
N LEU A 32 -6.88 3.84 12.47
CA LEU A 32 -7.06 4.72 13.62
C LEU A 32 -8.13 5.77 13.29
N GLU A 33 -9.02 6.04 14.22
CA GLU A 33 -10.00 7.11 14.07
C GLU A 33 -9.33 8.45 14.34
N LEU A 34 -9.16 9.23 13.28
CA LEU A 34 -8.57 10.56 13.34
C LEU A 34 -9.65 11.62 13.54
N PRO A 35 -9.37 12.67 14.33
CA PRO A 35 -10.31 13.75 14.60
C PRO A 35 -10.63 14.56 13.32
N VAL A 36 -11.78 15.24 13.32
CA VAL A 36 -12.11 16.23 12.29
C VAL A 36 -11.02 17.30 12.27
N GLY A 37 -10.58 17.65 11.06
CA GLY A 37 -9.45 18.56 10.84
C GLY A 37 -8.12 17.85 10.63
N ALA A 38 -7.99 16.57 10.97
CA ALA A 38 -6.76 15.83 10.73
C ALA A 38 -6.40 15.77 9.25
N VAL A 39 -5.11 15.80 8.96
CA VAL A 39 -4.54 15.74 7.60
C VAL A 39 -3.48 14.65 7.53
N LEU A 40 -3.64 13.73 6.60
CA LEU A 40 -2.63 12.77 6.20
C LEU A 40 -1.94 13.30 4.95
N ILE A 41 -0.62 13.36 4.98
CA ILE A 41 0.21 13.92 3.91
C ILE A 41 1.15 12.83 3.40
N LYS A 42 1.22 12.65 2.09
CA LYS A 42 2.06 11.63 1.46
C LYS A 42 2.77 12.20 0.24
N ASN A 43 4.08 12.34 0.34
CA ASN A 43 4.92 12.69 -0.79
C ASN A 43 5.39 11.44 -1.53
N PHE A 44 5.32 11.48 -2.85
CA PHE A 44 5.94 10.49 -3.73
C PHE A 44 7.14 11.13 -4.42
N TYR A 45 8.29 10.50 -4.31
CA TYR A 45 9.53 11.06 -4.81
C TYR A 45 10.51 9.99 -5.27
N TYR A 46 11.49 10.41 -6.05
CA TYR A 46 12.64 9.60 -6.44
C TYR A 46 13.94 10.30 -6.06
N ASN A 47 14.94 9.53 -5.69
CA ASN A 47 16.30 10.00 -5.54
C ASN A 47 17.08 9.79 -6.84
N ASN A 48 18.19 10.51 -7.00
CA ASN A 48 19.12 10.37 -8.14
C ASN A 48 18.43 10.52 -9.50
N VAL A 49 17.43 11.41 -9.58
CA VAL A 49 16.69 11.69 -10.82
C VAL A 49 17.60 12.37 -11.84
N GLN A 50 17.59 11.85 -13.07
CA GLN A 50 18.44 12.30 -14.14
C GLN A 50 17.79 13.47 -14.92
N PRO A 51 18.59 14.40 -15.52
CA PRO A 51 20.06 14.41 -15.56
C PRO A 51 20.73 15.06 -14.33
N SER A 52 19.99 15.74 -13.46
CA SER A 52 20.56 16.54 -12.34
C SER A 52 21.09 15.70 -11.18
N ASN A 53 20.77 14.42 -11.13
CA ASN A 53 21.11 13.50 -10.06
C ASN A 53 20.64 13.99 -8.65
N THR A 54 19.44 14.57 -8.61
CA THR A 54 18.84 15.14 -7.39
C THR A 54 17.61 14.36 -6.95
N THR A 55 17.14 14.60 -5.72
CA THR A 55 15.81 14.16 -5.28
C THR A 55 14.74 15.01 -5.93
N ARG A 56 13.70 14.38 -6.47
CA ARG A 56 12.54 15.05 -7.07
C ARG A 56 11.25 14.50 -6.49
N ILE A 57 10.45 15.37 -5.91
CA ILE A 57 9.06 15.08 -5.52
C ILE A 57 8.20 15.16 -6.79
N ILE A 58 7.42 14.13 -7.03
CA ILE A 58 6.50 14.07 -8.17
C ILE A 58 5.16 14.68 -7.78
N GLU A 59 4.61 14.20 -6.65
CA GLU A 59 3.30 14.58 -6.16
C GLU A 59 3.24 14.54 -4.64
N THR A 60 2.35 15.36 -4.08
CA THR A 60 1.95 15.35 -2.68
C THR A 60 0.45 15.12 -2.59
N ARG A 61 0.04 14.02 -1.99
CA ARG A 61 -1.37 13.69 -1.75
C ARG A 61 -1.75 14.04 -0.32
N LEU A 62 -2.89 14.71 -0.18
CA LEU A 62 -3.50 15.01 1.10
C LEU A 62 -4.81 14.24 1.24
N MET A 63 -5.06 13.71 2.43
CA MET A 63 -6.38 13.30 2.87
C MET A 63 -6.75 14.14 4.08
N ILE A 64 -7.88 14.84 4.00
CA ILE A 64 -8.33 15.78 5.01
C ILE A 64 -9.62 15.27 5.62
N ARG A 65 -9.66 15.09 6.94
CA ARG A 65 -10.84 14.65 7.67
C ARG A 65 -11.80 15.81 7.88
N LYS A 66 -12.95 15.74 7.22
CA LYS A 66 -14.08 16.67 7.42
C LYS A 66 -15.16 16.02 8.29
N SER A 67 -16.14 16.80 8.74
CA SER A 67 -17.31 16.28 9.45
C SER A 67 -18.08 15.23 8.64
N GLU A 68 -18.15 15.43 7.31
CA GLU A 68 -18.89 14.57 6.37
C GLU A 68 -18.07 13.37 5.87
N GLY A 69 -16.80 13.27 6.20
CA GLY A 69 -15.91 12.19 5.73
C GLY A 69 -14.53 12.69 5.34
N TRP A 70 -13.83 11.91 4.54
CA TRP A 70 -12.51 12.25 4.02
C TRP A 70 -12.63 12.88 2.63
N ILE A 71 -11.83 13.90 2.38
CA ILE A 71 -11.64 14.48 1.04
C ILE A 71 -10.19 14.32 0.62
N PHE A 72 -9.97 14.30 -0.70
CA PHE A 72 -8.65 14.17 -1.30
C PHE A 72 -8.21 15.51 -1.91
N ALA A 73 -6.93 15.78 -1.88
CA ALA A 73 -6.30 16.85 -2.66
C ALA A 73 -4.94 16.35 -3.13
N GLU A 74 -4.68 16.51 -4.42
CA GLU A 74 -3.45 16.08 -5.04
C GLU A 74 -2.73 17.28 -5.64
N TYR A 75 -1.46 17.42 -5.29
CA TYR A 75 -0.60 18.50 -5.73
C TYR A 75 0.57 17.93 -6.55
N VAL A 76 0.71 18.39 -7.77
CA VAL A 76 1.79 18.00 -8.69
C VAL A 76 2.89 19.06 -8.65
N TRP A 77 4.11 18.64 -8.38
CA TRP A 77 5.27 19.52 -8.28
C TRP A 77 5.78 19.96 -9.65
N ASN A 78 6.15 21.24 -9.77
CA ASN A 78 6.82 21.77 -10.97
C ASN A 78 8.24 21.17 -11.09
N ASN A 79 8.84 21.35 -12.27
CA ASN A 79 10.18 20.84 -12.54
C ASN A 79 11.25 21.50 -11.67
N GLU A 80 11.06 22.76 -11.31
CA GLU A 80 11.96 23.57 -10.49
C GLU A 80 11.91 23.19 -9.01
N GLN A 81 10.95 22.35 -8.60
CA GLN A 81 10.72 21.90 -7.23
C GLN A 81 10.49 23.06 -6.23
N THR A 82 9.87 24.13 -6.69
CA THR A 82 9.58 25.35 -5.92
C THR A 82 8.10 25.47 -5.52
N GLU A 83 7.22 24.87 -6.35
CA GLU A 83 5.76 24.96 -6.17
C GLU A 83 5.08 23.66 -6.58
N ALA A 84 3.93 23.40 -5.97
CA ALA A 84 3.05 22.30 -6.33
C ALA A 84 1.63 22.80 -6.61
N PHE A 85 1.00 22.31 -7.66
CA PHE A 85 -0.29 22.77 -8.14
C PHE A 85 -1.37 21.73 -7.90
N LEU A 86 -2.52 22.15 -7.38
CA LEU A 86 -3.68 21.29 -7.21
C LEU A 86 -4.13 20.77 -8.58
N GLN A 87 -4.30 19.45 -8.67
CA GLN A 87 -4.74 18.77 -9.88
C GLN A 87 -5.82 17.73 -9.55
N THR A 88 -6.94 17.77 -10.25
CA THR A 88 -8.08 16.86 -10.03
C THR A 88 -8.28 15.85 -11.15
N GLY A 89 -7.78 16.15 -12.36
CA GLY A 89 -7.99 15.35 -13.56
C GLY A 89 -7.03 14.18 -13.77
N GLY A 90 -6.00 14.07 -12.92
CA GLY A 90 -4.92 13.12 -13.12
C GLY A 90 -4.01 13.46 -14.29
N SER A 91 -2.82 12.86 -14.34
CA SER A 91 -1.87 13.04 -15.45
C SER A 91 -0.88 11.89 -15.56
N LEU A 92 -0.05 11.93 -16.58
CA LEU A 92 1.07 11.02 -16.76
C LEU A 92 2.37 11.82 -16.79
N THR A 93 3.41 11.29 -16.18
CA THR A 93 4.77 11.85 -16.27
C THR A 93 5.78 10.74 -16.47
N SER A 94 6.94 11.09 -17.03
CA SER A 94 8.07 10.18 -17.15
C SER A 94 9.14 10.55 -16.12
N ILE A 95 9.74 9.53 -15.53
CA ILE A 95 10.83 9.72 -14.58
C ILE A 95 11.97 8.73 -14.86
N THR A 96 13.19 9.24 -14.92
CA THR A 96 14.42 8.42 -15.05
C THR A 96 15.31 8.70 -13.86
N TRP A 97 15.77 7.64 -13.20
CA TRP A 97 16.65 7.75 -12.03
C TRP A 97 17.70 6.64 -12.01
N LEU A 98 18.71 6.80 -11.17
CA LEU A 98 19.65 5.73 -10.88
C LEU A 98 19.20 4.99 -9.62
N ASN A 99 19.07 3.66 -9.72
CA ASN A 99 18.79 2.82 -8.57
C ASN A 99 20.00 2.72 -7.62
N GLN A 100 19.89 1.98 -6.52
CA GLN A 100 20.94 1.82 -5.51
C GLN A 100 22.25 1.22 -6.07
N ASN A 101 22.17 0.51 -7.20
CA ASN A 101 23.32 -0.09 -7.90
C ASN A 101 23.87 0.83 -9.00
N GLY A 102 23.40 2.07 -9.12
CA GLY A 102 23.81 3.01 -10.15
C GLY A 102 23.25 2.68 -11.55
N VAL A 103 22.29 1.77 -11.64
CA VAL A 103 21.66 1.39 -12.92
C VAL A 103 20.52 2.33 -13.23
N SER A 104 20.48 2.84 -14.46
CA SER A 104 19.41 3.71 -14.93
C SER A 104 18.10 2.94 -15.05
N GLN A 105 17.06 3.49 -14.43
CA GLN A 105 15.69 3.00 -14.46
C GLN A 105 14.77 4.08 -15.03
N THR A 106 13.73 3.69 -15.77
CA THR A 106 12.74 4.63 -16.31
C THR A 106 11.33 4.09 -16.14
N VAL A 107 10.46 4.92 -15.61
CA VAL A 107 9.01 4.76 -15.69
C VAL A 107 8.48 5.81 -16.68
N SER A 108 8.05 5.37 -17.86
CA SER A 108 7.61 6.26 -18.92
C SER A 108 6.21 6.85 -18.69
N ASN A 109 5.38 6.15 -17.94
CA ASN A 109 3.97 6.49 -17.71
C ASN A 109 3.62 6.43 -16.21
N TYR A 110 4.40 7.10 -15.37
CA TYR A 110 4.02 7.25 -13.98
C TYR A 110 2.65 7.92 -13.90
N ARG A 111 1.69 7.20 -13.31
CA ARG A 111 0.32 7.67 -13.22
C ARG A 111 0.11 8.51 -11.97
N ILE A 112 -0.15 9.79 -12.15
CA ILE A 112 -0.73 10.67 -11.15
C ILE A 112 -2.24 10.50 -11.25
N PRO A 113 -2.94 9.95 -10.24
CA PRO A 113 -4.35 9.58 -10.40
C PRO A 113 -5.26 10.80 -10.40
N SER A 114 -6.44 10.66 -10.98
CA SER A 114 -7.52 11.62 -10.79
C SER A 114 -8.22 11.39 -9.44
N GLU A 115 -9.01 12.36 -8.98
CA GLU A 115 -9.81 12.25 -7.76
C GLU A 115 -10.74 11.01 -7.80
N VAL A 116 -11.34 10.72 -8.96
CA VAL A 116 -12.21 9.54 -9.13
C VAL A 116 -11.40 8.23 -8.99
N GLU A 117 -10.17 8.20 -9.50
CA GLU A 117 -9.30 7.03 -9.38
C GLU A 117 -8.83 6.79 -7.94
N CYS A 118 -8.71 7.84 -7.12
CA CYS A 118 -8.43 7.67 -5.69
C CYS A 118 -9.49 6.81 -5.01
N LEU A 119 -10.77 7.01 -5.36
CA LEU A 119 -11.90 6.27 -4.81
C LEU A 119 -11.97 4.80 -5.23
N THR A 120 -11.16 4.35 -6.20
CA THR A 120 -11.06 2.91 -6.51
C THR A 120 -10.45 2.13 -5.34
N CYS A 121 -9.48 2.74 -4.66
CA CYS A 121 -8.76 2.13 -3.54
C CYS A 121 -9.17 2.71 -2.18
N HIS A 122 -9.40 4.02 -2.12
CA HIS A 122 -9.65 4.77 -0.90
C HIS A 122 -11.13 4.87 -0.55
N LYS A 123 -11.84 3.73 -0.54
CA LYS A 123 -13.24 3.70 -0.08
C LYS A 123 -13.58 2.36 0.57
N GLN A 124 -14.50 2.41 1.52
CA GLN A 124 -15.28 1.26 1.99
C GLN A 124 -16.74 1.55 1.70
N GLU A 125 -17.40 0.66 0.95
CA GLU A 125 -18.72 0.89 0.37
C GLU A 125 -18.75 2.20 -0.45
N VAL A 126 -19.35 3.27 0.10
CA VAL A 126 -19.43 4.60 -0.52
C VAL A 126 -18.56 5.65 0.19
N ASN A 127 -17.97 5.31 1.33
CA ASN A 127 -17.27 6.26 2.19
C ASN A 127 -15.78 6.32 1.86
N PRO A 128 -15.22 7.48 1.54
CA PRO A 128 -13.78 7.64 1.42
C PRO A 128 -13.06 7.31 2.73
N ILE A 129 -11.95 6.56 2.64
CA ILE A 129 -11.15 6.16 3.81
C ILE A 129 -9.65 6.26 3.51
N PRO A 130 -8.81 6.48 4.52
CA PRO A 130 -7.36 6.32 4.39
C PRO A 130 -6.96 4.85 4.25
N ILE A 131 -5.74 4.62 3.76
CA ILE A 131 -5.13 3.29 3.67
C ILE A 131 -3.86 3.30 4.51
N GLY A 132 -3.68 2.26 5.33
CA GLY A 132 -2.41 1.93 5.97
C GLY A 132 -2.13 2.60 7.31
N ILE A 133 -3.02 3.45 7.85
CA ILE A 133 -2.90 3.97 9.23
C ILE A 133 -3.52 2.99 10.25
N LYS A 134 -3.40 1.70 9.98
CA LYS A 134 -3.82 0.62 10.87
C LYS A 134 -2.81 0.44 12.00
N PRO A 135 -3.24 0.17 13.25
CA PRO A 135 -2.32 -0.12 14.35
C PRO A 135 -1.30 -1.20 14.01
N GLN A 136 -1.68 -2.28 13.35
CA GLN A 136 -0.77 -3.36 12.92
C GLN A 136 0.37 -2.87 12.01
N ASN A 137 0.17 -1.82 11.21
CA ASN A 137 1.17 -1.24 10.32
C ASN A 137 2.07 -0.22 11.05
N LEU A 138 1.54 0.41 12.10
CA LEU A 138 2.25 1.37 12.93
C LEU A 138 2.98 0.71 14.11
N ASN A 139 2.64 -0.54 14.47
CA ASN A 139 3.30 -1.30 15.53
C ASN A 139 4.69 -1.80 15.07
N THR A 140 5.56 -0.87 14.74
CA THR A 140 6.92 -1.13 14.25
C THR A 140 7.87 -0.03 14.71
N ILE A 141 9.16 -0.37 14.78
CA ILE A 141 10.21 0.59 15.12
C ILE A 141 10.45 1.51 13.92
N TYR A 142 10.50 2.79 14.17
CA TYR A 142 10.85 3.83 13.21
C TYR A 142 12.04 4.66 13.71
N ASN A 143 12.88 5.09 12.80
CA ASN A 143 14.05 5.91 13.11
C ASN A 143 13.68 7.40 13.05
N TYR A 144 13.27 7.96 14.20
CA TYR A 144 13.02 9.38 14.37
C TYR A 144 14.32 10.16 14.55
N GLN A 145 14.28 11.48 14.40
CA GLN A 145 15.44 12.34 14.74
C GLN A 145 15.88 12.19 16.20
N THR A 146 14.95 11.82 17.08
CA THR A 146 15.19 11.58 18.52
C THR A 146 15.65 10.15 18.83
N GLY A 147 15.84 9.29 17.81
CA GLY A 147 16.23 7.89 17.94
C GLY A 147 15.16 6.90 17.51
N MET A 148 15.46 5.62 17.64
CA MET A 148 14.57 4.53 17.25
C MET A 148 13.47 4.32 18.30
N GLN A 149 12.23 4.33 17.87
CA GLN A 149 11.06 4.15 18.75
C GLN A 149 9.91 3.48 18.01
N ASN A 150 9.07 2.72 18.72
CA ASN A 150 7.82 2.21 18.16
C ASN A 150 6.88 3.37 17.80
N GLN A 151 6.27 3.32 16.60
CA GLN A 151 5.47 4.44 16.10
C GLN A 151 4.20 4.68 16.94
N LEU A 152 3.52 3.62 17.42
CA LEU A 152 2.34 3.78 18.29
C LEU A 152 2.73 4.45 19.62
N ALA A 153 3.83 3.98 20.23
CA ALA A 153 4.35 4.60 21.45
C ALA A 153 4.76 6.07 21.24
N LYS A 154 5.35 6.38 20.07
CA LYS A 154 5.69 7.77 19.72
C LYS A 154 4.45 8.63 19.55
N TRP A 155 3.40 8.12 18.95
CA TRP A 155 2.15 8.87 18.80
C TRP A 155 1.47 9.14 20.14
N ILE A 156 1.52 8.19 21.10
CA ILE A 156 1.04 8.40 22.47
C ILE A 156 1.88 9.47 23.17
N GLU A 157 3.21 9.37 23.13
CA GLU A 157 4.14 10.34 23.70
C GLU A 157 3.89 11.76 23.19
N MET A 158 3.60 11.88 21.89
CA MET A 158 3.33 13.18 21.25
C MET A 158 1.89 13.68 21.45
N GLY A 159 1.03 12.93 22.15
CA GLY A 159 -0.38 13.26 22.33
C GLY A 159 -1.24 13.07 21.08
N TYR A 160 -0.74 12.33 20.08
CA TYR A 160 -1.45 12.07 18.82
C TYR A 160 -2.34 10.83 18.88
N LEU A 161 -2.13 9.94 19.85
CA LEU A 161 -2.92 8.73 20.05
C LEU A 161 -3.29 8.61 21.52
N GLN A 162 -4.53 8.21 21.81
CA GLN A 162 -4.95 7.91 23.17
C GLN A 162 -4.17 6.72 23.74
N ASP A 163 -3.78 6.81 25.00
CA ASP A 163 -3.08 5.74 25.72
C ASP A 163 -4.08 4.69 26.25
N ASN A 164 -4.76 4.02 25.33
CA ASN A 164 -5.77 2.99 25.62
C ASN A 164 -5.61 1.76 24.72
N LEU A 165 -4.39 1.53 24.23
CA LEU A 165 -4.08 0.38 23.37
C LEU A 165 -4.18 -0.94 24.16
N PRO A 166 -4.58 -2.06 23.54
CA PRO A 166 -4.49 -3.36 24.13
C PRO A 166 -3.03 -3.76 24.39
N ASN A 167 -2.82 -4.67 25.35
CA ASN A 167 -1.48 -5.16 25.71
C ASN A 167 -0.74 -5.83 24.53
N THR A 168 -1.47 -6.35 23.57
CA THR A 168 -0.91 -6.99 22.39
C THR A 168 -1.60 -6.44 21.14
N ILE A 169 -0.81 -5.99 20.20
CA ILE A 169 -1.26 -5.52 18.89
C ILE A 169 -0.52 -6.33 17.83
N ALA A 170 -1.25 -6.81 16.83
CA ALA A 170 -0.66 -7.47 15.66
C ALA A 170 0.37 -6.54 14.98
N SER A 171 1.39 -7.12 14.34
CA SER A 171 2.40 -6.38 13.59
C SER A 171 2.55 -6.93 12.19
N ALA A 172 2.23 -6.13 11.20
CA ALA A 172 2.68 -6.36 9.85
C ALA A 172 4.19 -6.08 9.75
N VAL A 173 4.88 -6.85 8.93
CA VAL A 173 6.35 -6.76 8.79
C VAL A 173 6.76 -6.17 7.45
N ASP A 174 8.02 -5.75 7.31
CA ASP A 174 8.58 -5.44 6.01
C ASP A 174 8.75 -6.74 5.21
N TYR A 175 8.21 -6.79 4.01
CA TYR A 175 8.32 -7.96 3.14
C TYR A 175 9.77 -8.27 2.75
N ASN A 176 10.67 -7.31 2.87
CA ASN A 176 12.12 -7.48 2.65
C ASN A 176 12.86 -8.07 3.87
N ASP A 177 12.25 -8.07 5.05
CA ASP A 177 12.88 -8.59 6.28
C ASP A 177 12.95 -10.11 6.26
N THR A 178 14.05 -10.65 5.74
CA THR A 178 14.28 -12.10 5.64
C THR A 178 14.44 -12.81 6.98
N SER A 179 14.53 -12.09 8.08
CA SER A 179 14.48 -12.67 9.43
C SER A 179 13.07 -13.16 9.82
N LYS A 180 12.06 -12.75 9.08
CA LYS A 180 10.66 -13.13 9.25
C LYS A 180 10.28 -14.28 8.33
N SER A 181 9.29 -15.08 8.72
CA SER A 181 8.81 -16.16 7.87
C SER A 181 8.27 -15.65 6.54
N LEU A 182 8.42 -16.42 5.48
CA LEU A 182 7.94 -16.07 4.16
C LEU A 182 6.43 -15.81 4.15
N ASP A 183 5.64 -16.63 4.85
CA ASP A 183 4.20 -16.44 5.02
C ASP A 183 3.85 -15.08 5.63
N LEU A 184 4.49 -14.70 6.73
CA LEU A 184 4.25 -13.42 7.38
C LEU A 184 4.60 -12.23 6.47
N ARG A 185 5.68 -12.35 5.71
CA ARG A 185 6.12 -11.35 4.73
C ARG A 185 5.10 -11.19 3.60
N VAL A 186 4.61 -12.30 3.06
CA VAL A 186 3.58 -12.32 2.00
C VAL A 186 2.26 -11.73 2.50
N ARG A 187 1.78 -12.13 3.67
CA ARG A 187 0.55 -11.59 4.25
C ARG A 187 0.65 -10.10 4.49
N SER A 188 1.79 -9.60 4.99
CA SER A 188 2.05 -8.17 5.15
C SER A 188 2.13 -7.42 3.83
N TYR A 189 2.66 -8.04 2.78
CA TYR A 189 2.70 -7.48 1.44
C TYR A 189 1.29 -7.38 0.82
N LEU A 190 0.49 -8.44 0.95
CA LEU A 190 -0.87 -8.49 0.42
C LEU A 190 -1.80 -7.52 1.14
N ASP A 191 -1.66 -7.35 2.47
CA ASP A 191 -2.43 -6.36 3.21
C ASP A 191 -2.25 -4.95 2.64
N ILE A 192 -1.04 -4.48 2.52
CA ILE A 192 -0.81 -3.08 2.12
C ILE A 192 -1.03 -2.84 0.61
N ASN A 193 -0.84 -3.86 -0.24
CA ASN A 193 -0.94 -3.70 -1.69
C ASN A 193 -2.28 -4.14 -2.29
N CYS A 194 -3.07 -4.96 -1.61
CA CYS A 194 -4.24 -5.61 -2.19
C CYS A 194 -5.51 -5.52 -1.32
N ALA A 195 -5.38 -5.55 0.02
CA ALA A 195 -6.52 -5.64 0.92
C ALA A 195 -7.49 -4.46 0.82
N HIS A 196 -7.00 -3.26 0.53
CA HIS A 196 -7.87 -2.09 0.38
C HIS A 196 -8.94 -2.24 -0.73
N CYS A 197 -8.71 -3.14 -1.71
CA CYS A 197 -9.73 -3.54 -2.68
C CYS A 197 -10.33 -4.90 -2.33
N HIS A 198 -9.53 -5.87 -1.87
CA HIS A 198 -9.92 -7.25 -1.60
C HIS A 198 -10.20 -7.48 -0.11
N SER A 199 -11.14 -6.72 0.44
CA SER A 199 -11.70 -6.83 1.78
C SER A 199 -13.22 -6.88 1.73
N GLU A 200 -13.87 -7.14 2.86
CA GLU A 200 -15.34 -7.31 2.94
C GLU A 200 -16.10 -6.09 2.42
N MET A 201 -15.60 -4.88 2.70
CA MET A 201 -16.23 -3.63 2.26
C MET A 201 -15.45 -2.92 1.13
N GLY A 202 -14.42 -3.58 0.57
CA GLY A 202 -13.57 -3.02 -0.47
C GLY A 202 -14.22 -3.03 -1.86
N HIS A 203 -13.58 -2.37 -2.82
CA HIS A 203 -14.05 -2.27 -4.22
C HIS A 203 -14.29 -3.63 -4.88
N CYS A 204 -13.51 -4.66 -4.51
CA CYS A 204 -13.57 -6.01 -5.05
C CYS A 204 -14.21 -7.02 -4.07
N ASN A 205 -15.09 -6.59 -3.18
CA ASN A 205 -15.76 -7.44 -2.18
C ASN A 205 -16.56 -8.61 -2.78
N TYR A 206 -16.94 -8.51 -4.07
CA TYR A 206 -17.61 -9.56 -4.85
C TYR A 206 -16.68 -10.69 -5.28
N ARG A 207 -15.39 -10.65 -4.92
CA ARG A 207 -14.41 -11.72 -5.13
C ARG A 207 -14.24 -12.55 -3.87
N ASP A 208 -13.91 -13.84 -4.03
CA ASP A 208 -13.85 -14.82 -2.94
C ASP A 208 -12.58 -14.72 -2.09
N ILE A 209 -11.73 -13.70 -2.30
CA ILE A 209 -10.51 -13.48 -1.52
C ILE A 209 -10.65 -12.30 -0.56
N ARG A 210 -10.02 -12.44 0.62
CA ARG A 210 -9.92 -11.41 1.66
C ARG A 210 -8.48 -11.30 2.07
N LEU A 211 -7.86 -10.17 1.75
CA LEU A 211 -6.40 -10.01 1.86
C LEU A 211 -5.97 -9.11 3.02
N ASP A 212 -6.91 -8.72 3.88
CA ASP A 212 -6.58 -8.09 5.16
C ASP A 212 -5.71 -9.03 6.01
N PHE A 213 -4.74 -8.47 6.70
CA PHE A 213 -3.71 -9.23 7.42
C PHE A 213 -4.30 -10.27 8.37
N VAL A 214 -5.39 -9.94 9.06
CA VAL A 214 -6.07 -10.85 9.99
C VAL A 214 -6.80 -11.97 9.26
N ASP A 215 -7.44 -11.66 8.14
CA ASP A 215 -8.22 -12.60 7.33
C ASP A 215 -7.35 -13.62 6.60
N THR A 216 -6.12 -13.25 6.29
CA THR A 216 -5.15 -14.12 5.60
C THR A 216 -4.62 -15.29 6.46
N THR A 217 -5.08 -15.42 7.69
CA THR A 217 -4.89 -16.64 8.49
C THR A 217 -5.69 -17.84 7.96
N ILE A 218 -6.72 -17.58 7.16
CA ILE A 218 -7.56 -18.60 6.52
C ILE A 218 -7.05 -18.81 5.09
N PRO A 219 -6.55 -20.03 4.72
CA PRO A 219 -5.96 -20.28 3.40
C PRO A 219 -6.88 -19.94 2.21
N ALA A 220 -8.18 -20.19 2.32
CA ALA A 220 -9.15 -19.86 1.28
C ALA A 220 -9.22 -18.35 1.01
N ASN A 221 -9.07 -17.49 2.04
CA ASN A 221 -9.04 -16.05 1.90
C ASN A 221 -7.84 -15.56 1.08
N LEU A 222 -6.71 -16.29 1.14
CA LEU A 222 -5.55 -16.08 0.25
C LEU A 222 -5.77 -16.59 -1.18
N GLY A 223 -6.90 -17.28 -1.43
CA GLY A 223 -7.18 -17.91 -2.72
C GLY A 223 -6.46 -19.23 -2.94
N ILE A 224 -5.90 -19.85 -1.90
CA ILE A 224 -5.23 -21.16 -1.99
C ILE A 224 -6.28 -22.23 -2.36
N CYS A 225 -6.05 -22.90 -3.50
CA CYS A 225 -6.95 -23.92 -4.07
C CYS A 225 -8.35 -23.39 -4.43
N VAL A 226 -8.52 -22.06 -4.53
CA VAL A 226 -9.78 -21.45 -4.94
C VAL A 226 -9.74 -21.14 -6.44
N PRO A 227 -10.71 -21.65 -7.24
CA PRO A 227 -10.76 -21.36 -8.68
C PRO A 227 -10.94 -19.85 -8.94
N PRO A 228 -10.27 -19.26 -9.95
CA PRO A 228 -10.47 -17.88 -10.30
C PRO A 228 -11.84 -17.67 -10.97
N VAL A 229 -12.60 -16.68 -10.52
CA VAL A 229 -13.91 -16.31 -11.14
C VAL A 229 -13.72 -15.81 -12.58
N GLN A 230 -12.65 -15.05 -12.82
CA GLN A 230 -12.27 -14.62 -14.17
C GLN A 230 -11.06 -15.44 -14.63
N PRO A 231 -11.15 -16.12 -15.78
CA PRO A 231 -10.03 -16.87 -16.32
C PRO A 231 -8.77 -15.99 -16.47
N VAL A 232 -7.65 -16.55 -16.08
CA VAL A 232 -6.30 -16.08 -16.43
C VAL A 232 -5.66 -17.25 -17.17
N ASP A 233 -5.04 -17.00 -18.30
CA ASP A 233 -4.51 -18.06 -19.15
C ASP A 233 -3.60 -19.00 -18.35
N GLY A 234 -3.88 -20.31 -18.46
CA GLY A 234 -3.16 -21.36 -17.74
C GLY A 234 -3.46 -21.49 -16.24
N ALA A 235 -4.15 -20.54 -15.60
CA ALA A 235 -4.42 -20.60 -14.16
C ALA A 235 -5.56 -21.58 -13.83
N THR A 236 -5.35 -22.38 -12.79
CA THR A 236 -6.36 -23.33 -12.25
C THR A 236 -6.93 -22.85 -10.92
N SER A 237 -6.14 -22.10 -10.17
CA SER A 237 -6.51 -21.53 -8.88
C SER A 237 -6.06 -20.07 -8.80
N ILE A 238 -6.62 -19.32 -7.86
CA ILE A 238 -6.09 -17.99 -7.53
C ILE A 238 -4.65 -18.15 -7.02
N VAL A 239 -4.43 -19.14 -6.14
CA VAL A 239 -3.12 -19.61 -5.70
C VAL A 239 -3.10 -21.14 -5.84
N GLU A 240 -2.31 -21.65 -6.77
CA GLU A 240 -2.09 -23.08 -6.98
C GLU A 240 -0.82 -23.50 -6.26
N PRO A 241 -0.89 -24.25 -5.15
CA PRO A 241 0.27 -24.65 -4.38
C PRO A 241 1.35 -25.34 -5.22
N GLY A 242 2.61 -24.88 -5.06
CA GLY A 242 3.75 -25.42 -5.80
C GLY A 242 3.81 -25.02 -7.28
N ASN A 243 2.86 -24.21 -7.78
CA ASN A 243 2.81 -23.88 -9.21
C ASN A 243 2.44 -22.43 -9.52
N PRO A 244 3.41 -21.50 -9.53
CA PRO A 244 3.18 -20.10 -9.87
C PRO A 244 2.57 -19.89 -11.26
N ALA A 245 2.94 -20.72 -12.26
CA ALA A 245 2.43 -20.59 -13.62
C ALA A 245 0.92 -20.94 -13.73
N ARG A 246 0.38 -21.68 -12.76
CA ARG A 246 -1.04 -22.00 -12.67
C ARG A 246 -1.78 -21.16 -11.62
N SER A 247 -1.14 -20.14 -11.09
CA SER A 247 -1.68 -19.25 -10.07
C SER A 247 -2.09 -17.90 -10.68
N ALA A 248 -3.39 -17.58 -10.65
CA ALA A 248 -3.91 -16.32 -11.18
C ALA A 248 -3.33 -15.09 -10.48
N LEU A 249 -3.08 -15.16 -9.16
CA LEU A 249 -2.44 -14.09 -8.40
C LEU A 249 -1.07 -13.73 -8.99
N HIS A 250 -0.21 -14.73 -9.20
CA HIS A 250 1.12 -14.53 -9.78
C HIS A 250 1.03 -13.95 -11.20
N GLY A 251 0.19 -14.55 -12.07
CA GLY A 251 0.02 -14.08 -13.44
C GLY A 251 -0.46 -12.63 -13.53
N ARG A 252 -1.42 -12.23 -12.66
CA ARG A 252 -1.93 -10.85 -12.63
C ARG A 252 -0.93 -9.85 -12.08
N MET A 253 -0.07 -10.24 -11.17
CA MET A 253 0.99 -9.37 -10.67
C MET A 253 2.13 -9.22 -11.69
N ASN A 254 2.39 -10.27 -12.47
CA ASN A 254 3.49 -10.36 -13.43
C ASN A 254 3.10 -9.91 -14.86
N THR A 255 2.17 -8.98 -14.99
CA THR A 255 1.78 -8.41 -16.28
C THR A 255 1.45 -6.93 -16.16
N ASN A 256 1.62 -6.18 -17.27
CA ASN A 256 1.17 -4.80 -17.44
C ASN A 256 -0.03 -4.69 -18.41
N GLU A 257 -0.62 -5.81 -18.81
CA GLU A 257 -1.82 -5.80 -19.63
C GLU A 257 -2.99 -5.22 -18.83
N ALA A 258 -3.58 -4.12 -19.29
CA ALA A 258 -4.58 -3.34 -18.57
C ALA A 258 -5.80 -4.15 -18.08
N ASN A 259 -6.20 -5.20 -18.83
CA ASN A 259 -7.35 -6.05 -18.47
C ASN A 259 -7.00 -7.16 -17.46
N LEU A 260 -5.73 -7.43 -17.24
CA LEU A 260 -5.24 -8.53 -16.42
C LEU A 260 -4.49 -8.07 -15.20
N MET A 261 -3.74 -6.97 -15.28
CA MET A 261 -2.84 -6.54 -14.21
C MET A 261 -3.56 -6.27 -12.89
N MET A 262 -2.87 -6.59 -11.80
CA MET A 262 -3.24 -6.21 -10.43
C MET A 262 -2.04 -5.58 -9.73
N PRO A 263 -2.21 -4.50 -8.95
CA PRO A 263 -3.42 -3.66 -8.87
C PRO A 263 -3.83 -3.03 -10.21
N LEU A 264 -5.12 -2.74 -10.36
CA LEU A 264 -5.71 -2.10 -11.57
C LEU A 264 -5.21 -0.66 -11.79
N VAL A 265 -4.88 0.02 -10.70
CA VAL A 265 -4.40 1.41 -10.66
C VAL A 265 -3.23 1.52 -9.70
N GLY A 266 -2.43 2.59 -9.84
CA GLY A 266 -1.33 2.89 -8.92
C GLY A 266 0.02 2.28 -9.31
N ARG A 267 0.11 1.55 -10.42
CA ARG A 267 1.37 1.12 -11.04
C ARG A 267 1.29 1.12 -12.56
N SER A 268 2.41 1.31 -13.20
CA SER A 268 2.61 1.16 -14.65
C SER A 268 3.73 0.16 -14.99
N VAL A 269 4.51 -0.24 -14.01
CA VAL A 269 5.56 -1.26 -14.13
C VAL A 269 5.32 -2.43 -13.17
N ILE A 270 5.91 -3.58 -13.47
CA ILE A 270 5.85 -4.76 -12.61
C ILE A 270 6.73 -4.51 -11.37
N HIS A 271 6.24 -4.94 -10.21
CA HIS A 271 7.01 -4.98 -8.97
C HIS A 271 7.76 -6.32 -8.91
N GLU A 272 8.96 -6.36 -9.47
CA GLU A 272 9.73 -7.61 -9.64
C GLU A 272 9.95 -8.33 -8.30
N GLU A 273 10.30 -7.59 -7.24
CA GLU A 273 10.53 -8.15 -5.90
C GLU A 273 9.24 -8.70 -5.28
N GLY A 274 8.11 -8.04 -5.53
CA GLY A 274 6.79 -8.51 -5.08
C GLY A 274 6.35 -9.78 -5.82
N VAL A 275 6.58 -9.86 -7.13
CA VAL A 275 6.30 -11.06 -7.94
C VAL A 275 7.18 -12.22 -7.46
N GLN A 276 8.47 -11.98 -7.24
CA GLN A 276 9.39 -13.01 -6.73
C GLN A 276 8.97 -13.51 -5.34
N LEU A 277 8.59 -12.60 -4.44
CA LEU A 277 8.09 -12.94 -3.10
C LEU A 277 6.88 -13.89 -3.17
N ILE A 278 5.91 -13.57 -4.03
CA ILE A 278 4.71 -14.40 -4.23
C ILE A 278 5.06 -15.74 -4.88
N GLN A 279 5.98 -15.73 -5.85
CA GLN A 279 6.45 -16.95 -6.50
C GLN A 279 7.11 -17.92 -5.50
N ASP A 280 8.03 -17.40 -4.66
CA ASP A 280 8.72 -18.21 -3.65
C ASP A 280 7.74 -18.80 -2.64
N TRP A 281 6.75 -18.00 -2.21
CA TRP A 281 5.73 -18.44 -1.30
C TRP A 281 4.85 -19.55 -1.92
N ILE A 282 4.37 -19.36 -3.14
CA ILE A 282 3.57 -20.37 -3.86
C ILE A 282 4.35 -21.68 -3.96
N ASN A 283 5.65 -21.62 -4.30
CA ASN A 283 6.51 -22.80 -4.39
C ASN A 283 6.70 -23.50 -3.04
N SER A 284 6.55 -22.81 -1.93
CA SER A 284 6.68 -23.36 -0.58
C SER A 284 5.40 -24.03 -0.06
N LEU A 285 4.27 -23.82 -0.73
CA LEU A 285 2.98 -24.37 -0.33
C LEU A 285 2.87 -25.85 -0.71
N ASN A 286 2.24 -26.62 0.18
CA ASN A 286 1.87 -28.01 -0.12
C ASN A 286 0.56 -28.04 -0.94
N GLY A 287 0.36 -29.13 -1.71
CA GLY A 287 -0.79 -29.26 -2.60
C GLY A 287 -2.15 -29.10 -1.93
N CYS A 288 -3.18 -28.95 -2.76
CA CYS A 288 -4.58 -28.92 -2.33
C CYS A 288 -4.98 -30.31 -1.79
N ASN A 289 -5.46 -30.38 -0.56
CA ASN A 289 -6.00 -31.60 0.04
C ASN A 289 -7.49 -31.73 -0.24
#